data_21dd56ddbd004e80dc024bb61a004f80
#
_entry.id   21dd56ddbd004e80dc024bb61a004f80
#
_cell.length_a   1.000
_cell.length_b   1.000
_cell.length_c   1.000
_cell.angle_alpha   90.00
_cell.angle_beta   90.00
_cell.angle_gamma   90.00
#
_symmetry.space_group_name_H-M   'P 1'
#
loop_
_entity.id
_entity.type
_entity.pdbx_description
1 polymer ?
#
loop_
_entity_poly.entity_id
_entity_poly.type
_entity_poly.pdbx_seq_one_letter_code
_entity_poly.pdbx_strand_id
1 'polypeptide(L)'
;LLGVSLCQDYYGGEYGLGLLDDVKIYNVALSQEELINELSMSKQQAYLLDGVDFKDYGIYVSGSDGVMNRPKLKAPATLNWDNYHGESVDLSHKFYESREITLSCFVKAETKMDFIKKITAFEQLFDRVGTNRLVIDIHPVKPLVYEVYCKDAIEIQKEWSDDLMVGTFKLKLIEPEPVKRVLKHIRVNDATKACTITLTSSKYVNIYWGDGSVDYDISGDAVKITHNYDVNGDYFPVVTGCIDEISSFETNAIIVWERI
;
A
#
# COMPACT_ATOMS: atom_id res chain seq x y z
N LEU A 1 4.35 41.16 22.09
CA LEU A 1 4.71 40.34 20.93
C LEU A 1 6.09 39.77 21.17
N LEU A 2 6.19 38.49 21.52
CA LEU A 2 7.46 37.76 21.53
C LEU A 2 7.84 37.49 20.07
N GLY A 3 8.94 38.09 19.63
CA GLY A 3 9.49 37.79 18.30
C GLY A 3 10.12 36.40 18.31
N VAL A 4 9.75 35.56 17.37
CA VAL A 4 10.40 34.27 17.13
C VAL A 4 11.40 34.43 16.00
N SER A 5 12.69 34.15 16.26
CA SER A 5 13.75 34.14 15.24
C SER A 5 14.12 32.71 14.93
N LEU A 6 14.04 32.35 13.65
CA LEU A 6 14.41 31.03 13.15
C LEU A 6 15.71 31.13 12.36
N CYS A 7 16.60 30.15 12.52
CA CYS A 7 17.88 30.06 11.81
C CYS A 7 18.85 31.24 12.04
N GLN A 8 18.76 31.91 13.19
CA GLN A 8 19.68 32.95 13.60
C GLN A 8 20.59 32.44 14.74
N ASP A 9 21.87 32.76 14.72
CA ASP A 9 22.75 32.45 15.82
C ASP A 9 22.44 33.27 17.10
N TYR A 10 22.93 32.84 18.24
CA TYR A 10 22.68 33.49 19.54
C TYR A 10 23.18 34.96 19.58
N TYR A 11 24.16 35.33 18.77
CA TYR A 11 24.74 36.68 18.71
C TYR A 11 24.11 37.54 17.60
N GLY A 12 23.17 37.03 16.83
CA GLY A 12 22.36 37.81 15.89
C GLY A 12 23.09 38.24 14.61
N GLY A 13 24.20 37.58 14.29
CA GLY A 13 25.08 37.97 13.16
C GLY A 13 24.91 37.16 11.88
N GLU A 14 24.48 35.89 11.97
CA GLU A 14 24.37 35.00 10.82
C GLU A 14 22.99 34.36 10.70
N TYR A 15 22.49 34.23 9.46
CA TYR A 15 21.24 33.56 9.13
C TYR A 15 21.57 32.27 8.43
N GLY A 16 20.90 31.19 8.86
CA GLY A 16 20.99 29.89 8.18
C GLY A 16 20.50 29.99 6.72
N LEU A 17 21.32 29.52 5.79
CA LEU A 17 20.93 29.34 4.41
C LEU A 17 20.18 27.99 4.30
N GLY A 18 18.90 28.03 4.17
CA GLY A 18 18.07 26.82 4.04
C GLY A 18 16.65 27.14 3.59
N LEU A 19 15.99 26.13 3.04
CA LEU A 19 14.57 26.18 2.75
C LEU A 19 13.82 25.67 3.99
N LEU A 20 12.89 26.49 4.49
CA LEU A 20 11.94 26.07 5.54
C LEU A 20 10.60 25.83 4.86
N ASP A 21 10.09 24.63 5.02
CA ASP A 21 8.78 24.23 4.54
C ASP A 21 7.88 23.94 5.74
N ASP A 22 6.67 24.51 5.75
CA ASP A 22 5.60 24.28 6.71
C ASP A 22 6.00 24.42 8.20
N VAL A 23 6.30 25.66 8.64
CA VAL A 23 6.59 25.96 10.06
C VAL A 23 5.30 26.06 10.87
N LYS A 24 5.12 25.18 11.87
CA LYS A 24 3.99 25.19 12.81
C LYS A 24 4.47 25.50 14.22
N ILE A 25 3.75 26.40 14.90
CA ILE A 25 4.02 26.80 16.29
C ILE A 25 2.82 26.43 17.16
N TYR A 26 3.07 25.65 18.21
CA TYR A 26 2.05 25.18 19.13
C TYR A 26 2.19 25.88 20.48
N ASN A 27 1.10 26.12 21.17
CA ASN A 27 1.07 26.70 22.51
C ASN A 27 1.16 25.64 23.62
N VAL A 28 1.23 24.37 23.27
CA VAL A 28 1.37 23.23 24.17
C VAL A 28 2.45 22.29 23.64
N ALA A 29 3.06 21.51 24.52
CA ALA A 29 3.95 20.43 24.09
C ALA A 29 3.12 19.28 23.50
N LEU A 30 3.45 18.91 22.27
CA LEU A 30 2.84 17.76 21.60
C LEU A 30 3.52 16.46 22.01
N SER A 31 2.75 15.40 22.16
CA SER A 31 3.26 14.04 22.26
C SER A 31 3.89 13.58 20.95
N GLN A 32 4.70 12.52 21.00
CA GLN A 32 5.30 11.94 19.79
C GLN A 32 4.23 11.48 18.79
N GLU A 33 3.12 10.95 19.28
CA GLU A 33 2.01 10.50 18.45
C GLU A 33 1.30 11.67 17.76
N GLU A 34 1.06 12.76 18.47
CA GLU A 34 0.49 13.97 17.92
C GLU A 34 1.39 14.62 16.86
N LEU A 35 2.72 14.64 17.09
CA LEU A 35 3.70 15.12 16.10
C LEU A 35 3.70 14.24 14.83
N ILE A 36 3.64 12.92 14.96
CA ILE A 36 3.56 11.98 13.83
C ILE A 36 2.26 12.22 13.05
N ASN A 37 1.14 12.39 13.74
CA ASN A 37 -0.15 12.67 13.11
C ASN A 37 -0.13 14.01 12.36
N GLU A 38 0.44 15.07 12.95
CA GLU A 38 0.58 16.36 12.28
C GLU A 38 1.47 16.30 11.05
N LEU A 39 2.59 15.58 11.10
CA LEU A 39 3.45 15.34 9.94
C LEU A 39 2.74 14.56 8.84
N SER A 40 1.87 13.62 9.20
CA SER A 40 1.09 12.84 8.24
C SER A 40 -0.03 13.66 7.59
N MET A 41 -0.65 14.60 8.34
CA MET A 41 -1.70 15.48 7.80
C MET A 41 -1.15 16.54 6.82
N SER A 42 0.12 16.93 6.92
CA SER A 42 0.76 17.88 6.00
C SER A 42 1.28 17.24 4.71
N LYS A 43 1.48 15.92 4.69
CA LYS A 43 1.91 15.19 3.50
C LYS A 43 0.71 14.83 2.62
N GLN A 44 0.74 15.28 1.38
CA GLN A 44 -0.18 14.79 0.37
C GLN A 44 0.00 13.27 0.25
N GLN A 45 -1.10 12.52 0.39
CA GLN A 45 -1.13 11.06 0.31
C GLN A 45 -0.37 10.57 -0.92
N ALA A 46 0.63 9.72 -0.72
CA ALA A 46 1.40 9.13 -1.80
C ALA A 46 0.81 7.77 -2.19
N TYR A 47 0.84 7.49 -3.49
CA TYR A 47 0.49 6.21 -4.09
C TYR A 47 1.72 5.67 -4.79
N LEU A 48 2.28 4.59 -4.26
CA LEU A 48 3.47 3.96 -4.82
C LEU A 48 3.09 2.64 -5.48
N LEU A 49 3.59 2.41 -6.69
CA LEU A 49 3.51 1.11 -7.36
C LEU A 49 4.92 0.54 -7.46
N ASP A 50 5.14 -0.63 -6.85
CA ASP A 50 6.46 -1.27 -6.77
C ASP A 50 7.57 -0.35 -6.24
N GLY A 51 7.20 0.53 -5.29
CA GLY A 51 8.11 1.48 -4.64
C GLY A 51 8.31 2.80 -5.37
N VAL A 52 7.72 3.00 -6.55
CA VAL A 52 7.81 4.26 -7.34
C VAL A 52 6.50 5.04 -7.19
N ASP A 53 6.60 6.33 -6.87
CA ASP A 53 5.42 7.20 -6.75
C ASP A 53 4.76 7.43 -8.12
N PHE A 54 3.45 7.38 -8.17
CA PHE A 54 2.66 7.71 -9.38
C PHE A 54 3.03 9.08 -9.94
N LYS A 55 3.40 10.01 -9.08
CA LYS A 55 3.83 11.37 -9.47
C LYS A 55 5.10 11.37 -10.33
N ASP A 56 5.98 10.39 -10.17
CA ASP A 56 7.20 10.26 -10.97
C ASP A 56 6.88 9.98 -12.45
N TYR A 57 5.70 9.39 -12.70
CA TYR A 57 5.13 9.24 -14.04
C TYR A 57 4.21 10.41 -14.44
N GLY A 58 4.12 11.46 -13.62
CA GLY A 58 3.19 12.57 -13.83
C GLY A 58 1.71 12.18 -13.66
N ILE A 59 1.44 11.10 -12.94
CA ILE A 59 0.09 10.62 -12.62
C ILE A 59 -0.26 11.05 -11.19
N TYR A 60 -1.45 11.59 -11.03
CA TYR A 60 -1.98 12.05 -9.76
C TYR A 60 -3.31 11.36 -9.46
N VAL A 61 -3.51 10.94 -8.22
CA VAL A 61 -4.74 10.31 -7.77
C VAL A 61 -5.62 11.37 -7.11
N SER A 62 -6.83 11.54 -7.63
CA SER A 62 -7.84 12.49 -7.10
C SER A 62 -8.88 11.81 -6.22
N GLY A 63 -9.01 10.49 -6.29
CA GLY A 63 -9.94 9.73 -5.48
C GLY A 63 -9.62 8.23 -5.52
N SER A 64 -10.06 7.52 -4.49
CA SER A 64 -9.86 6.07 -4.38
C SER A 64 -11.12 5.41 -3.79
N ASP A 65 -11.60 4.39 -4.47
CA ASP A 65 -12.72 3.55 -4.04
C ASP A 65 -12.24 2.11 -3.81
N GLY A 66 -12.91 1.38 -2.93
CA GLY A 66 -12.60 -0.04 -2.67
C GLY A 66 -11.43 -0.30 -1.72
N VAL A 67 -10.59 0.72 -1.45
CA VAL A 67 -9.40 0.60 -0.60
C VAL A 67 -9.74 0.07 0.81
N MET A 68 -10.75 0.63 1.45
CA MET A 68 -11.18 0.27 2.81
C MET A 68 -12.39 -0.66 2.84
N ASN A 69 -12.91 -1.05 1.68
CA ASN A 69 -14.13 -1.84 1.61
C ASN A 69 -13.87 -3.28 2.05
N ARG A 70 -14.82 -3.84 2.81
CA ARG A 70 -14.80 -5.26 3.11
C ARG A 70 -14.96 -6.07 1.82
N PRO A 71 -14.11 -7.07 1.55
CA PRO A 71 -14.27 -7.95 0.41
C PRO A 71 -15.62 -8.68 0.47
N LYS A 72 -16.19 -8.98 -0.70
CA LYS A 72 -17.45 -9.70 -0.81
C LYS A 72 -17.28 -11.15 -0.33
N LEU A 73 -18.23 -11.62 0.45
CA LEU A 73 -18.25 -13.01 0.89
C LEU A 73 -18.51 -13.92 -0.32
N LYS A 74 -17.73 -14.99 -0.48
CA LYS A 74 -18.06 -16.07 -1.42
C LYS A 74 -19.38 -16.71 -0.99
N ALA A 75 -20.18 -17.17 -1.95
CA ALA A 75 -21.46 -17.78 -1.67
C ALA A 75 -21.28 -18.98 -0.70
N PRO A 76 -21.85 -18.91 0.51
CA PRO A 76 -21.79 -20.02 1.45
C PRO A 76 -22.70 -21.17 1.00
N ALA A 77 -22.50 -22.34 1.57
CA ALA A 77 -23.44 -23.44 1.37
C ALA A 77 -24.78 -23.06 2.00
N THR A 78 -25.86 -23.20 1.21
CA THR A 78 -27.23 -22.90 1.66
C THR A 78 -28.14 -24.10 1.43
N LEU A 79 -29.06 -24.32 2.36
CA LEU A 79 -30.10 -25.31 2.25
C LEU A 79 -31.45 -24.62 2.37
N ASN A 80 -32.30 -24.82 1.37
CA ASN A 80 -33.66 -24.34 1.35
C ASN A 80 -34.63 -25.53 1.50
N TRP A 81 -35.51 -25.45 2.48
CA TRP A 81 -36.46 -26.49 2.79
C TRP A 81 -37.89 -25.99 2.49
N ASP A 82 -38.70 -26.79 1.78
CA ASP A 82 -40.06 -26.39 1.37
C ASP A 82 -40.99 -26.03 2.55
N ASN A 83 -40.73 -26.57 3.73
CA ASN A 83 -41.52 -26.38 4.94
C ASN A 83 -40.87 -25.51 6.01
N TYR A 84 -39.86 -24.71 5.61
CA TYR A 84 -39.10 -23.82 6.48
C TYR A 84 -39.07 -22.39 5.92
N HIS A 85 -39.28 -21.40 6.77
CA HIS A 85 -39.20 -20.02 6.35
C HIS A 85 -37.72 -19.56 6.22
N GLY A 86 -37.35 -19.12 5.01
CA GLY A 86 -35.98 -18.69 4.70
C GLY A 86 -35.07 -19.88 4.36
N GLU A 87 -33.77 -19.67 4.50
CA GLU A 87 -32.74 -20.67 4.18
C GLU A 87 -31.78 -20.89 5.36
N SER A 88 -31.25 -22.07 5.47
CA SER A 88 -30.17 -22.40 6.39
C SER A 88 -28.83 -22.15 5.69
N VAL A 89 -27.95 -21.36 6.31
CA VAL A 89 -26.68 -20.92 5.72
C VAL A 89 -25.54 -21.41 6.60
N ASP A 90 -24.56 -22.10 6.00
CA ASP A 90 -23.34 -22.46 6.71
C ASP A 90 -22.36 -21.27 6.70
N LEU A 91 -22.13 -20.69 7.87
CA LEU A 91 -21.18 -19.59 8.10
C LEU A 91 -20.02 -19.97 9.01
N SER A 92 -19.77 -21.27 9.21
CA SER A 92 -18.67 -21.77 10.05
C SER A 92 -17.30 -21.29 9.54
N HIS A 93 -17.13 -21.25 8.22
CA HIS A 93 -15.93 -20.73 7.55
C HIS A 93 -16.31 -19.68 6.51
N LYS A 94 -15.73 -18.48 6.62
CA LYS A 94 -16.02 -17.36 5.71
C LYS A 94 -14.85 -17.13 4.78
N PHE A 95 -15.05 -17.35 3.49
CA PHE A 95 -14.09 -17.04 2.42
C PHE A 95 -14.57 -15.82 1.64
N TYR A 96 -13.64 -15.06 1.10
CA TYR A 96 -13.93 -13.81 0.41
C TYR A 96 -13.53 -13.89 -1.06
N GLU A 97 -14.26 -13.16 -1.90
CA GLU A 97 -13.89 -12.91 -3.30
C GLU A 97 -12.75 -11.89 -3.35
N SER A 98 -12.08 -11.78 -4.51
CA SER A 98 -11.10 -10.72 -4.76
C SER A 98 -11.69 -9.34 -4.51
N ARG A 99 -10.84 -8.39 -4.13
CA ARG A 99 -11.22 -6.97 -3.94
C ARG A 99 -10.92 -6.18 -5.20
N GLU A 100 -11.85 -5.33 -5.59
CA GLU A 100 -11.61 -4.33 -6.62
C GLU A 100 -11.26 -2.99 -5.96
N ILE A 101 -10.19 -2.35 -6.44
CA ILE A 101 -9.74 -1.02 -6.04
C ILE A 101 -9.79 -0.15 -7.29
N THR A 102 -10.50 0.96 -7.23
CA THR A 102 -10.58 1.92 -8.32
C THR A 102 -9.94 3.23 -7.91
N LEU A 103 -8.90 3.65 -8.64
CA LEU A 103 -8.25 4.94 -8.45
C LEU A 103 -8.68 5.88 -9.58
N SER A 104 -9.23 7.05 -9.21
CA SER A 104 -9.50 8.13 -10.13
C SER A 104 -8.22 8.92 -10.34
N CYS A 105 -7.64 8.83 -11.52
CA CYS A 105 -6.34 9.38 -11.83
C CYS A 105 -6.43 10.49 -12.88
N PHE A 106 -5.46 11.39 -12.86
CA PHE A 106 -5.21 12.31 -13.95
C PHE A 106 -3.72 12.44 -14.23
N VAL A 107 -3.39 12.70 -15.48
CA VAL A 107 -2.05 12.99 -15.95
C VAL A 107 -1.97 14.42 -16.43
N LYS A 108 -0.85 15.08 -16.17
CA LYS A 108 -0.53 16.42 -16.62
C LYS A 108 0.79 16.44 -17.34
N ALA A 109 0.83 17.07 -18.52
CA ALA A 109 2.04 17.21 -19.32
C ALA A 109 2.05 18.57 -20.06
N GLU A 110 3.25 19.05 -20.37
CA GLU A 110 3.43 20.33 -21.09
C GLU A 110 3.30 20.15 -22.62
N THR A 111 3.63 18.97 -23.12
CA THR A 111 3.57 18.67 -24.56
C THR A 111 2.85 17.35 -24.83
N LYS A 112 2.31 17.19 -26.03
CA LYS A 112 1.67 15.95 -26.50
C LYS A 112 2.63 14.76 -26.43
N MET A 113 3.91 14.97 -26.75
CA MET A 113 4.91 13.91 -26.72
C MET A 113 5.26 13.49 -25.27
N ASP A 114 5.37 14.45 -24.35
CA ASP A 114 5.58 14.18 -22.93
C ASP A 114 4.38 13.42 -22.34
N PHE A 115 3.16 13.83 -22.71
CA PHE A 115 1.93 13.12 -22.31
C PHE A 115 1.97 11.65 -22.73
N ILE A 116 2.28 11.37 -24.00
CA ILE A 116 2.34 10.00 -24.52
C ILE A 116 3.42 9.20 -23.78
N LYS A 117 4.61 9.78 -23.57
CA LYS A 117 5.70 9.10 -22.85
C LYS A 117 5.32 8.73 -21.42
N LYS A 118 4.70 9.66 -20.66
CA LYS A 118 4.25 9.43 -19.28
C LYS A 118 3.23 8.30 -19.20
N ILE A 119 2.22 8.33 -20.07
CA ILE A 119 1.19 7.29 -20.09
C ILE A 119 1.79 5.93 -20.47
N THR A 120 2.57 5.86 -21.55
CA THR A 120 3.17 4.60 -21.99
C THR A 120 4.09 4.02 -20.92
N ALA A 121 4.90 4.85 -20.26
CA ALA A 121 5.77 4.41 -19.18
C ALA A 121 4.97 3.89 -17.96
N PHE A 122 3.84 4.53 -17.64
CA PHE A 122 2.96 4.09 -16.58
C PHE A 122 2.24 2.77 -16.90
N GLU A 123 1.71 2.63 -18.12
CA GLU A 123 1.03 1.41 -18.56
C GLU A 123 1.97 0.20 -18.56
N GLN A 124 3.22 0.38 -18.96
CA GLN A 124 4.25 -0.68 -18.96
C GLN A 124 4.54 -1.27 -17.57
N LEU A 125 4.21 -0.58 -16.49
CA LEU A 125 4.36 -1.13 -15.13
C LEU A 125 3.50 -2.36 -14.91
N PHE A 126 2.37 -2.47 -15.60
CA PHE A 126 1.43 -3.57 -15.46
C PHE A 126 1.72 -4.75 -16.40
N ASP A 127 2.72 -4.64 -17.29
CA ASP A 127 3.09 -5.71 -18.24
C ASP A 127 4.06 -6.75 -17.63
N ARG A 128 4.55 -6.49 -16.42
CA ARG A 128 5.48 -7.42 -15.76
C ARG A 128 4.77 -8.69 -15.28
N VAL A 129 5.54 -9.77 -15.11
CA VAL A 129 5.05 -11.04 -14.56
C VAL A 129 4.72 -10.90 -13.07
N GLY A 130 3.59 -11.47 -12.65
CA GLY A 130 3.13 -11.46 -11.26
C GLY A 130 2.25 -10.27 -10.92
N THR A 131 2.06 -10.02 -9.64
CA THR A 131 1.30 -8.88 -9.10
C THR A 131 2.20 -7.65 -8.96
N ASN A 132 1.59 -6.48 -8.95
CA ASN A 132 2.23 -5.24 -8.57
C ASN A 132 1.93 -4.92 -7.11
N ARG A 133 2.87 -4.30 -6.42
CA ARG A 133 2.68 -3.83 -5.06
C ARG A 133 2.20 -2.39 -5.04
N LEU A 134 0.93 -2.20 -4.68
CA LEU A 134 0.39 -0.87 -4.41
C LEU A 134 0.55 -0.55 -2.92
N VAL A 135 1.27 0.53 -2.62
CA VAL A 135 1.39 1.08 -1.26
C VAL A 135 0.73 2.45 -1.25
N ILE A 136 -0.21 2.65 -0.32
CA ILE A 136 -0.86 3.93 -0.10
C ILE A 136 -0.38 4.48 1.24
N ASP A 137 0.40 5.54 1.19
CA ASP A 137 1.00 6.16 2.38
C ASP A 137 -0.03 7.07 3.07
N ILE A 138 -0.85 6.47 3.92
CA ILE A 138 -1.85 7.17 4.75
C ILE A 138 -1.31 7.58 6.10
N HIS A 139 -0.24 6.91 6.55
CA HIS A 139 0.38 7.14 7.86
C HIS A 139 1.84 6.66 7.82
N PRO A 140 2.81 7.40 8.41
CA PRO A 140 4.25 7.09 8.31
C PRO A 140 4.65 5.70 8.77
N VAL A 141 3.89 5.09 9.70
CA VAL A 141 4.18 3.78 10.28
C VAL A 141 3.23 2.68 9.80
N LYS A 142 2.04 3.06 9.31
CA LYS A 142 0.97 2.12 8.94
C LYS A 142 0.41 2.42 7.56
N PRO A 143 1.18 2.22 6.48
CA PRO A 143 0.66 2.32 5.12
C PRO A 143 -0.35 1.21 4.85
N LEU A 144 -1.20 1.41 3.86
CA LEU A 144 -2.01 0.35 3.27
C LEU A 144 -1.22 -0.30 2.14
N VAL A 145 -1.16 -1.63 2.15
CA VAL A 145 -0.36 -2.41 1.20
C VAL A 145 -1.23 -3.45 0.52
N TYR A 146 -1.17 -3.50 -0.80
CA TYR A 146 -1.97 -4.39 -1.65
C TYR A 146 -1.11 -5.07 -2.69
N GLU A 147 -1.35 -6.37 -2.92
CA GLU A 147 -0.88 -7.09 -4.09
C GLU A 147 -1.98 -7.06 -5.14
N VAL A 148 -1.73 -6.37 -6.25
CA VAL A 148 -2.76 -6.07 -7.25
C VAL A 148 -2.30 -6.39 -8.66
N TYR A 149 -3.25 -6.55 -9.56
CA TYR A 149 -3.01 -6.56 -11.00
C TYR A 149 -4.06 -5.73 -11.73
N CYS A 150 -3.70 -5.18 -12.87
CA CYS A 150 -4.61 -4.46 -13.74
C CYS A 150 -5.23 -5.44 -14.73
N LYS A 151 -6.56 -5.60 -14.69
CA LYS A 151 -7.30 -6.52 -15.58
C LYS A 151 -7.85 -5.82 -16.80
N ASP A 152 -8.38 -4.61 -16.61
CA ASP A 152 -9.11 -3.86 -17.62
C ASP A 152 -8.17 -2.92 -18.38
N ALA A 153 -8.57 -2.52 -19.58
CA ALA A 153 -7.89 -1.47 -20.32
C ALA A 153 -7.94 -0.14 -19.56
N ILE A 154 -6.87 0.64 -19.65
CA ILE A 154 -6.79 2.00 -19.09
C ILE A 154 -7.33 2.95 -20.17
N GLU A 155 -8.59 3.39 -20.02
CA GLU A 155 -9.23 4.29 -20.97
C GLU A 155 -8.98 5.74 -20.57
N ILE A 156 -8.20 6.47 -21.38
CA ILE A 156 -7.79 7.84 -21.10
C ILE A 156 -8.67 8.82 -21.86
N GLN A 157 -9.39 9.65 -21.10
CA GLN A 157 -10.12 10.79 -21.61
C GLN A 157 -9.18 12.00 -21.64
N LYS A 158 -8.75 12.41 -22.83
CA LYS A 158 -7.77 13.47 -23.01
C LYS A 158 -8.42 14.80 -23.34
N GLU A 159 -7.95 15.86 -22.68
CA GLU A 159 -8.28 17.26 -22.96
C GLU A 159 -6.97 18.01 -23.21
N TRP A 160 -6.73 18.36 -24.46
CA TRP A 160 -5.50 19.04 -24.88
C TRP A 160 -5.82 20.47 -25.30
N SER A 161 -5.11 21.41 -24.70
CA SER A 161 -5.07 22.82 -25.10
C SER A 161 -3.69 23.14 -25.70
N ASP A 162 -3.48 24.41 -26.09
CA ASP A 162 -2.22 24.82 -26.68
C ASP A 162 -1.05 24.74 -25.67
N ASP A 163 -1.35 25.00 -24.37
CA ASP A 163 -0.33 25.10 -23.31
C ASP A 163 -0.34 23.94 -22.31
N LEU A 164 -1.37 23.10 -22.31
CA LEU A 164 -1.54 22.07 -21.30
C LEU A 164 -2.22 20.82 -21.84
N MET A 165 -1.57 19.69 -21.63
CA MET A 165 -2.11 18.38 -21.94
C MET A 165 -2.57 17.71 -20.66
N VAL A 166 -3.87 17.47 -20.52
CA VAL A 166 -4.45 16.74 -19.38
C VAL A 166 -5.17 15.51 -19.89
N GLY A 167 -5.14 14.44 -19.12
CA GLY A 167 -5.95 13.25 -19.34
C GLY A 167 -6.47 12.73 -18.01
N THR A 168 -7.70 12.25 -17.98
CA THR A 168 -8.31 11.60 -16.83
C THR A 168 -8.62 10.15 -17.14
N PHE A 169 -8.48 9.28 -16.16
CA PHE A 169 -8.79 7.86 -16.30
C PHE A 169 -9.12 7.22 -14.96
N LYS A 170 -9.77 6.06 -15.00
CA LYS A 170 -9.99 5.21 -13.85
C LYS A 170 -9.08 3.99 -13.94
N LEU A 171 -8.17 3.84 -13.00
CA LEU A 171 -7.34 2.66 -12.87
C LEU A 171 -8.05 1.65 -11.98
N LYS A 172 -8.45 0.52 -12.58
CA LYS A 172 -9.09 -0.59 -11.87
C LYS A 172 -8.07 -1.67 -11.58
N LEU A 173 -7.84 -1.91 -10.32
CA LEU A 173 -6.90 -2.89 -9.80
C LEU A 173 -7.66 -3.99 -9.05
N ILE A 174 -7.25 -5.23 -9.27
CA ILE A 174 -7.81 -6.39 -8.57
C ILE A 174 -6.79 -6.90 -7.57
N GLU A 175 -7.18 -6.99 -6.32
CA GLU A 175 -6.45 -7.70 -5.28
C GLU A 175 -7.01 -9.13 -5.17
N PRO A 176 -6.25 -10.16 -5.61
CA PRO A 176 -6.77 -11.53 -5.67
C PRO A 176 -7.00 -12.13 -4.27
N GLU A 177 -6.16 -11.81 -3.30
CA GLU A 177 -6.16 -12.34 -1.94
C GLU A 177 -6.35 -11.19 -0.92
N PRO A 178 -7.60 -10.74 -0.70
CA PRO A 178 -7.85 -9.49 0.01
C PRO A 178 -7.75 -9.59 1.53
N VAL A 179 -7.71 -10.81 2.09
CA VAL A 179 -7.50 -11.03 3.53
C VAL A 179 -6.04 -11.32 3.78
N LYS A 180 -5.39 -10.44 4.54
CA LYS A 180 -3.93 -10.46 4.67
C LYS A 180 -3.44 -9.94 6.01
N ARG A 181 -2.21 -10.34 6.36
CA ARG A 181 -1.36 -9.74 7.39
C ARG A 181 -0.25 -8.97 6.72
N VAL A 182 0.01 -7.75 7.17
CA VAL A 182 1.07 -6.89 6.60
C VAL A 182 2.16 -6.69 7.64
N LEU A 183 3.39 -6.92 7.22
CA LEU A 183 4.59 -6.73 8.03
C LEU A 183 5.41 -5.56 7.48
N LYS A 184 6.35 -5.06 8.29
CA LYS A 184 7.41 -4.13 7.86
C LYS A 184 8.75 -4.69 8.28
N HIS A 185 9.64 -4.87 7.32
CA HIS A 185 11.03 -5.22 7.54
C HIS A 185 11.94 -4.10 7.04
N ILE A 186 12.90 -3.68 7.87
CA ILE A 186 13.83 -2.59 7.53
C ILE A 186 15.21 -3.19 7.37
N ARG A 187 15.73 -3.16 6.14
CA ARG A 187 17.12 -3.52 5.87
C ARG A 187 17.99 -2.27 5.82
N VAL A 188 18.94 -2.15 6.75
CA VAL A 188 19.92 -1.06 6.79
C VAL A 188 21.34 -1.51 6.46
N ASN A 189 21.63 -2.81 6.62
CA ASN A 189 22.94 -3.42 6.35
C ASN A 189 22.81 -4.95 6.28
N ASP A 190 23.94 -5.66 6.13
CA ASP A 190 23.95 -7.12 5.99
C ASP A 190 23.48 -7.87 7.24
N ALA A 191 23.58 -7.27 8.43
CA ALA A 191 23.07 -7.90 9.65
C ALA A 191 21.53 -7.90 9.71
N THR A 192 20.88 -6.98 8.99
CA THR A 192 19.42 -6.83 8.94
C THR A 192 18.83 -7.30 7.60
N LYS A 193 19.60 -8.03 6.78
CA LYS A 193 19.12 -8.48 5.46
C LYS A 193 18.04 -9.55 5.51
N ALA A 194 18.07 -10.41 6.55
CA ALA A 194 17.21 -11.57 6.66
C ALA A 194 15.89 -11.22 7.34
N CYS A 195 14.78 -11.40 6.63
CA CYS A 195 13.44 -11.44 7.18
C CYS A 195 13.03 -12.89 7.40
N THR A 196 12.65 -13.24 8.63
CA THR A 196 12.29 -14.60 9.01
C THR A 196 10.86 -14.63 9.51
N ILE A 197 10.09 -15.59 9.01
CA ILE A 197 8.73 -15.88 9.45
C ILE A 197 8.69 -17.36 9.85
N THR A 198 8.22 -17.66 11.04
CA THR A 198 7.93 -19.02 11.49
C THR A 198 6.44 -19.11 11.77
N LEU A 199 5.74 -20.05 11.15
CA LEU A 199 4.30 -20.19 11.30
C LEU A 199 3.86 -21.65 11.39
N THR A 200 2.73 -21.85 12.08
CA THR A 200 1.99 -23.11 12.06
C THR A 200 0.63 -22.84 11.46
N SER A 201 0.31 -23.53 10.36
CA SER A 201 -0.97 -23.39 9.67
C SER A 201 -1.43 -24.74 9.11
N SER A 202 -2.73 -25.04 9.30
CA SER A 202 -3.36 -26.24 8.72
C SER A 202 -3.79 -26.07 7.27
N LYS A 203 -3.78 -24.83 6.76
CA LYS A 203 -4.15 -24.46 5.40
C LYS A 203 -3.01 -23.68 4.74
N TYR A 204 -3.08 -23.57 3.41
CA TYR A 204 -2.08 -22.87 2.63
C TYR A 204 -2.16 -21.34 2.84
N VAL A 205 -0.99 -20.75 3.03
CA VAL A 205 -0.75 -19.30 3.03
C VAL A 205 0.36 -18.98 2.03
N ASN A 206 0.37 -17.75 1.53
CA ASN A 206 1.38 -17.24 0.61
C ASN A 206 2.10 -16.05 1.25
N ILE A 207 3.37 -15.87 0.95
CA ILE A 207 4.17 -14.72 1.43
C ILE A 207 4.72 -13.97 0.23
N TYR A 208 4.26 -12.74 0.05
CA TYR A 208 4.80 -11.78 -0.91
C TYR A 208 5.83 -10.91 -0.19
N TRP A 209 7.10 -10.99 -0.56
CA TRP A 209 8.18 -10.31 0.17
C TRP A 209 8.30 -8.82 -0.10
N GLY A 210 7.79 -8.34 -1.23
CA GLY A 210 7.77 -6.91 -1.55
C GLY A 210 8.92 -6.43 -2.43
N ASP A 211 9.77 -7.35 -2.85
CA ASP A 211 10.82 -7.16 -3.86
C ASP A 211 10.51 -7.91 -5.17
N GLY A 212 9.30 -8.45 -5.29
CA GLY A 212 8.84 -9.25 -6.43
C GLY A 212 8.95 -10.75 -6.21
N SER A 213 9.60 -11.20 -5.14
CA SER A 213 9.64 -12.62 -4.78
C SER A 213 8.43 -13.05 -3.96
N VAL A 214 8.04 -14.31 -4.11
CA VAL A 214 6.86 -14.90 -3.47
C VAL A 214 7.15 -16.36 -3.10
N ASP A 215 6.73 -16.76 -1.90
CA ASP A 215 6.65 -18.15 -1.48
C ASP A 215 5.20 -18.57 -1.41
N TYR A 216 4.83 -19.61 -2.15
CA TYR A 216 3.46 -20.10 -2.27
C TYR A 216 3.25 -21.39 -1.46
N ASP A 217 1.99 -21.66 -1.12
CA ASP A 217 1.50 -22.93 -0.60
C ASP A 217 2.19 -23.39 0.70
N ILE A 218 2.48 -22.44 1.59
CA ILE A 218 3.11 -22.72 2.87
C ILE A 218 2.08 -23.26 3.85
N SER A 219 2.33 -24.43 4.44
CA SER A 219 1.53 -25.03 5.49
C SER A 219 2.38 -26.01 6.31
N GLY A 220 1.96 -26.35 7.51
CA GLY A 220 2.66 -27.29 8.40
C GLY A 220 2.86 -26.75 9.81
N ASP A 221 3.64 -27.49 10.59
CA ASP A 221 3.95 -27.14 11.99
C ASP A 221 5.33 -26.50 12.10
N ALA A 222 5.38 -25.31 12.72
CA ALA A 222 6.58 -24.52 12.97
C ALA A 222 7.48 -24.36 11.71
N VAL A 223 6.83 -24.14 10.53
CA VAL A 223 7.55 -23.97 9.27
C VAL A 223 8.27 -22.62 9.30
N LYS A 224 9.60 -22.67 9.16
CA LYS A 224 10.46 -21.49 9.15
C LYS A 224 10.84 -21.13 7.72
N ILE A 225 10.50 -19.91 7.31
CA ILE A 225 10.84 -19.33 6.01
C ILE A 225 11.76 -18.13 6.25
N THR A 226 12.82 -18.01 5.46
CA THR A 226 13.78 -16.91 5.55
C THR A 226 13.99 -16.33 4.17
N HIS A 227 13.75 -15.03 4.03
CA HIS A 227 14.03 -14.27 2.83
C HIS A 227 15.15 -13.26 3.09
N ASN A 228 16.08 -13.12 2.12
CA ASN A 228 17.19 -12.17 2.21
C ASN A 228 17.00 -11.08 1.16
N TYR A 229 16.88 -9.85 1.62
CA TYR A 229 16.83 -8.69 0.74
C TYR A 229 18.25 -8.28 0.30
N ASP A 230 18.44 -7.93 -0.95
CA ASP A 230 19.76 -7.55 -1.50
C ASP A 230 20.05 -6.05 -1.39
N VAL A 231 19.03 -5.20 -1.31
CA VAL A 231 19.14 -3.75 -1.28
C VAL A 231 18.64 -3.20 0.05
N ASN A 232 19.30 -2.15 0.58
CA ASN A 232 18.81 -1.45 1.78
C ASN A 232 17.50 -0.73 1.47
N GLY A 233 16.54 -0.81 2.41
CA GLY A 233 15.23 -0.19 2.24
C GLY A 233 14.19 -0.70 3.22
N ASP A 234 12.99 -0.15 3.11
CA ASP A 234 11.80 -0.56 3.84
C ASP A 234 10.99 -1.52 2.94
N TYR A 235 10.79 -2.72 3.42
CA TYR A 235 10.00 -3.74 2.75
C TYR A 235 8.74 -4.04 3.53
N PHE A 236 7.67 -4.37 2.81
CA PHE A 236 6.39 -4.73 3.42
C PHE A 236 6.00 -6.16 3.04
N PRO A 237 6.52 -7.19 3.72
CA PRO A 237 6.04 -8.55 3.50
C PRO A 237 4.55 -8.65 3.77
N VAL A 238 3.83 -9.36 2.88
CA VAL A 238 2.39 -9.58 2.98
C VAL A 238 2.11 -11.07 3.02
N VAL A 239 1.44 -11.51 4.08
CA VAL A 239 0.99 -12.90 4.24
C VAL A 239 -0.48 -12.96 3.88
N THR A 240 -0.85 -13.82 2.94
CA THR A 240 -2.20 -13.96 2.36
C THR A 240 -2.69 -15.40 2.43
N GLY A 241 -3.83 -15.69 1.82
CA GLY A 241 -4.44 -17.01 1.83
C GLY A 241 -5.28 -17.27 3.07
N CYS A 242 -5.16 -18.46 3.64
CA CYS A 242 -5.97 -18.86 4.81
C CYS A 242 -5.32 -18.39 6.13
N ILE A 243 -5.07 -17.08 6.27
CA ILE A 243 -4.37 -16.54 7.45
C ILE A 243 -5.14 -16.75 8.77
N ASP A 244 -6.45 -16.93 8.71
CA ASP A 244 -7.30 -17.20 9.88
C ASP A 244 -7.04 -18.60 10.48
N GLU A 245 -6.36 -19.50 9.72
CA GLU A 245 -5.97 -20.84 10.15
C GLU A 245 -4.54 -20.91 10.71
N ILE A 246 -3.87 -19.78 10.81
CA ILE A 246 -2.55 -19.69 11.42
C ILE A 246 -2.70 -19.73 12.95
N SER A 247 -2.24 -20.82 13.56
CA SER A 247 -2.31 -21.03 15.00
C SER A 247 -1.11 -20.45 15.77
N SER A 248 0.05 -20.34 15.10
CA SER A 248 1.25 -19.71 15.65
C SER A 248 1.95 -18.90 14.58
N PHE A 249 2.44 -17.71 14.95
CA PHE A 249 3.13 -16.82 14.03
C PHE A 249 4.22 -16.03 14.77
N GLU A 250 5.46 -16.21 14.35
CA GLU A 250 6.63 -15.51 14.88
C GLU A 250 7.42 -14.88 13.74
N THR A 251 7.93 -13.67 13.93
CA THR A 251 8.73 -12.97 12.93
C THR A 251 9.68 -11.97 13.59
N ASN A 252 10.79 -11.67 12.90
CA ASN A 252 11.67 -10.56 13.24
C ASN A 252 11.26 -9.23 12.59
N ALA A 253 10.19 -9.23 11.78
CA ALA A 253 9.61 -8.03 11.21
C ALA A 253 8.56 -7.41 12.15
N ILE A 254 8.22 -6.14 11.93
CA ILE A 254 7.18 -5.43 12.67
C ILE A 254 5.83 -5.75 12.05
N ILE A 255 4.86 -6.17 12.84
CA ILE A 255 3.49 -6.36 12.35
C ILE A 255 2.82 -4.99 12.24
N VAL A 256 2.48 -4.61 11.01
CA VAL A 256 1.77 -3.35 10.69
C VAL A 256 0.27 -3.55 10.81
N TRP A 257 -0.23 -4.62 10.20
CA TRP A 257 -1.64 -5.01 10.25
C TRP A 257 -1.75 -6.51 10.49
N GLU A 258 -2.37 -6.89 11.59
CA GLU A 258 -2.63 -8.31 11.94
C GLU A 258 -3.57 -8.97 10.93
N ARG A 259 -4.62 -8.22 10.53
CA ARG A 259 -5.62 -8.65 9.58
C ARG A 259 -6.31 -7.43 8.97
N ILE A 260 -6.27 -7.31 7.67
CA ILE A 260 -6.90 -6.23 6.91
C ILE A 260 -7.60 -6.76 5.65
#